data_931d709946441b80e3918f3a8f3e0f72
#
_entry.id   931d709946441b80e3918f3a8f3e0f72
#
_cell.length_a   1.000
_cell.length_b   1.000
_cell.length_c   1.000
_cell.angle_alpha   90.00
_cell.angle_beta   90.00
_cell.angle_gamma   90.00
#
_symmetry.space_group_name_H-M   'P 1'
#
loop_
_entity.id
_entity.type
_entity.pdbx_description
1 polymer ?
#
loop_
_entity_poly.entity_id
_entity_poly.type
_entity_poly.pdbx_seq_one_letter_code
_entity_poly.pdbx_strand_id
1 'polypeptide(L)'
;MAHTPRLARTEEALTVLFCLIDDTYMLLNPHARRYEAIKRLGDSEVITLALFQQLRGVQSERSFLRDVQRFFAYLFPGVAGLHPSSFHRRVRRLRRFLEPLRREIVSELVGDPETLLIDSTLLSVSHPRQVPQGSGFDGAAWVRWGSFSVYGVKLHLLCASALHYQPSSHLL
;
A
#
# COMPACT_ATOMS: atom_id res chain seq x y z
N MET A 1 -11.45 -25.67 17.80
CA MET A 1 -11.53 -25.12 16.43
C MET A 1 -10.10 -24.88 15.95
N ALA A 2 -9.61 -25.67 15.00
CA ALA A 2 -8.26 -25.55 14.50
C ALA A 2 -8.13 -24.24 13.70
N HIS A 3 -7.44 -23.26 14.26
CA HIS A 3 -7.05 -22.03 13.57
C HIS A 3 -6.10 -22.42 12.45
N THR A 4 -6.53 -22.27 11.21
CA THR A 4 -5.74 -22.73 10.06
C THR A 4 -4.40 -21.99 10.08
N PRO A 5 -3.24 -22.65 9.97
CA PRO A 5 -1.91 -22.03 10.10
C PRO A 5 -1.68 -20.84 9.13
N ARG A 6 -2.46 -20.79 8.06
CA ARG A 6 -2.44 -19.68 7.10
C ARG A 6 -3.08 -18.39 7.63
N LEU A 7 -4.14 -18.50 8.44
CA LEU A 7 -4.78 -17.35 9.10
C LEU A 7 -3.86 -16.75 10.17
N ALA A 8 -3.26 -17.58 11.01
CA ALA A 8 -2.34 -17.12 12.05
C ALA A 8 -1.15 -16.34 11.46
N ARG A 9 -0.54 -16.83 10.36
CA ARG A 9 0.52 -16.09 9.65
C ARG A 9 0.03 -14.75 9.05
N THR A 10 -1.22 -14.69 8.62
CA THR A 10 -1.80 -13.44 8.07
C THR A 10 -2.06 -12.43 9.18
N GLU A 11 -2.49 -12.86 10.35
CA GLU A 11 -2.69 -12.02 11.52
C GLU A 11 -1.38 -11.42 12.02
N GLU A 12 -0.36 -12.25 12.13
CA GLU A 12 0.99 -11.83 12.51
C GLU A 12 1.53 -10.79 11.51
N ALA A 13 1.44 -11.08 10.21
CA ALA A 13 1.87 -10.14 9.17
C ALA A 13 1.08 -8.82 9.20
N LEU A 14 -0.23 -8.87 9.47
CA LEU A 14 -1.06 -7.67 9.64
C LEU A 14 -0.66 -6.85 10.85
N THR A 15 -0.35 -7.51 11.95
CA THR A 15 0.08 -6.85 13.18
C THR A 15 1.42 -6.16 12.98
N VAL A 16 2.39 -6.85 12.39
CA VAL A 16 3.71 -6.28 12.07
C VAL A 16 3.56 -5.09 11.12
N LEU A 17 2.77 -5.25 10.06
CA LEU A 17 2.50 -4.17 9.10
C LEU A 17 1.85 -2.96 9.76
N PHE A 18 0.90 -3.19 10.68
CA PHE A 18 0.26 -2.11 11.44
C PHE A 18 1.28 -1.37 12.32
N CYS A 19 2.11 -2.09 13.08
CA CYS A 19 3.11 -1.48 13.95
C CYS A 19 4.08 -0.60 13.15
N LEU A 20 4.65 -1.12 12.06
CA LEU A 20 5.54 -0.36 11.17
C LEU A 20 4.87 0.91 10.63
N ILE A 21 3.62 0.79 10.20
CA ILE A 21 2.87 1.93 9.67
C ILE A 21 2.54 2.94 10.76
N ASP A 22 2.11 2.49 11.93
CA ASP A 22 1.72 3.38 13.03
C ASP A 22 2.91 4.18 13.54
N ASP A 23 4.03 3.52 13.81
CA ASP A 23 5.26 4.16 14.26
C ASP A 23 5.74 5.21 13.25
N THR A 24 5.84 4.83 11.97
CA THR A 24 6.27 5.75 10.91
C THR A 24 5.27 6.88 10.67
N TYR A 25 3.96 6.58 10.68
CA TYR A 25 2.93 7.60 10.50
C TYR A 25 2.93 8.63 11.61
N MET A 26 3.15 8.19 12.86
CA MET A 26 3.24 9.10 14.01
C MET A 26 4.48 9.98 13.97
N LEU A 27 5.61 9.48 13.45
CA LEU A 27 6.79 10.30 13.18
C LEU A 27 6.54 11.37 12.12
N LEU A 28 5.89 11.00 11.01
CA LEU A 28 5.58 11.91 9.91
C LEU A 28 4.46 12.90 10.24
N ASN A 29 3.59 12.58 11.19
CA ASN A 29 2.45 13.39 11.58
C ASN A 29 2.26 13.42 13.11
N PRO A 30 3.12 14.12 13.86
CA PRO A 30 3.08 14.14 15.32
C PRO A 30 1.74 14.64 15.91
N HIS A 31 1.00 15.43 15.14
CA HIS A 31 -0.30 15.94 15.56
C HIS A 31 -1.45 14.93 15.40
N ALA A 32 -1.22 13.82 14.71
CA ALA A 32 -2.25 12.79 14.47
C ALA A 32 -2.80 12.23 15.78
N ARG A 33 -1.96 11.95 16.77
CA ARG A 33 -2.35 11.38 18.07
C ARG A 33 -3.53 12.09 18.73
N ARG A 34 -3.59 13.41 18.61
CA ARG A 34 -4.66 14.22 19.22
C ARG A 34 -6.06 13.86 18.71
N TYR A 35 -6.15 13.37 17.47
CA TYR A 35 -7.42 13.09 16.79
C TYR A 35 -7.68 11.60 16.59
N GLU A 36 -6.68 10.74 16.75
CA GLU A 36 -6.82 9.30 16.55
C GLU A 36 -7.80 8.68 17.53
N ALA A 37 -7.77 9.07 18.80
CA ALA A 37 -8.66 8.55 19.84
C ALA A 37 -10.16 8.82 19.58
N ILE A 38 -10.49 9.81 18.73
CA ILE A 38 -11.87 10.19 18.40
C ILE A 38 -12.36 9.41 17.16
N LYS A 39 -11.46 8.84 16.37
CA LYS A 39 -11.81 8.13 15.15
C LYS A 39 -12.23 6.71 15.47
N ARG A 40 -13.32 6.26 14.86
CA ARG A 40 -13.76 4.86 14.95
C ARG A 40 -12.76 3.88 14.33
N LEU A 41 -12.05 4.32 13.30
CA LEU A 41 -10.94 3.62 12.64
C LEU A 41 -9.81 4.62 12.50
N GLY A 42 -8.62 4.34 13.01
CA GLY A 42 -7.45 5.20 12.95
C GLY A 42 -6.94 5.43 11.52
N ASP A 43 -6.11 6.44 11.31
CA ASP A 43 -5.50 6.67 9.99
C ASP A 43 -4.44 5.61 9.68
N SER A 44 -3.67 5.17 10.67
CA SER A 44 -2.74 4.05 10.55
C SER A 44 -3.46 2.76 10.17
N GLU A 45 -4.63 2.48 10.79
CA GLU A 45 -5.46 1.32 10.44
C GLU A 45 -5.95 1.40 8.99
N VAL A 46 -6.38 2.59 8.53
CA VAL A 46 -6.82 2.79 7.14
C VAL A 46 -5.68 2.55 6.16
N ILE A 47 -4.47 3.05 6.46
CA ILE A 47 -3.29 2.84 5.60
C ILE A 47 -2.92 1.36 5.59
N THR A 48 -2.89 0.71 6.74
CA THR A 48 -2.62 -0.74 6.86
C THR A 48 -3.58 -1.56 6.02
N LEU A 49 -4.86 -1.30 6.14
CA LEU A 49 -5.89 -2.01 5.37
C LEU A 49 -5.77 -1.75 3.87
N ALA A 50 -5.46 -0.51 3.46
CA ALA A 50 -5.26 -0.18 2.05
C ALA A 50 -4.05 -0.91 1.44
N LEU A 51 -2.92 -0.95 2.15
CA LEU A 51 -1.74 -1.70 1.73
C LEU A 51 -2.00 -3.21 1.73
N PHE A 52 -2.66 -3.72 2.76
CA PHE A 52 -3.01 -5.13 2.83
C PHE A 52 -3.95 -5.56 1.69
N GLN A 53 -4.89 -4.71 1.29
CA GLN A 53 -5.74 -4.94 0.11
C GLN A 53 -4.90 -5.13 -1.16
N GLN A 54 -3.91 -4.26 -1.37
CA GLN A 54 -3.01 -4.34 -2.53
C GLN A 54 -2.14 -5.60 -2.48
N LEU A 55 -1.55 -5.91 -1.34
CA LEU A 55 -0.73 -7.12 -1.15
C LEU A 55 -1.54 -8.41 -1.40
N ARG A 56 -2.85 -8.38 -1.10
CA ARG A 56 -3.76 -9.50 -1.37
C ARG A 56 -4.28 -9.54 -2.81
N GLY A 57 -4.01 -8.53 -3.63
CA GLY A 57 -4.52 -8.43 -5.00
C GLY A 57 -6.06 -8.31 -5.09
N VAL A 58 -6.74 -7.88 -4.02
CA VAL A 58 -8.21 -7.78 -4.01
C VAL A 58 -8.66 -6.48 -4.65
N GLN A 59 -9.22 -6.58 -5.86
CA GLN A 59 -9.66 -5.42 -6.65
C GLN A 59 -10.84 -4.67 -6.02
N SER A 60 -11.80 -5.42 -5.45
CA SER A 60 -13.03 -4.86 -4.91
C SER A 60 -12.89 -4.45 -3.44
N GLU A 61 -12.90 -3.15 -3.14
CA GLU A 61 -12.91 -2.61 -1.77
C GLU A 61 -14.08 -3.17 -0.94
N ARG A 62 -15.25 -3.35 -1.57
CA ARG A 62 -16.44 -3.89 -0.88
C ARG A 62 -16.24 -5.34 -0.47
N SER A 63 -15.65 -6.16 -1.33
CA SER A 63 -15.34 -7.55 -1.00
C SER A 63 -14.27 -7.62 0.07
N PHE A 64 -13.20 -6.83 -0.07
CA PHE A 64 -12.12 -6.73 0.90
C PHE A 64 -12.62 -6.35 2.29
N LEU A 65 -13.42 -5.28 2.42
CA LEU A 65 -13.94 -4.86 3.72
C LEU A 65 -14.86 -5.91 4.37
N ARG A 66 -15.63 -6.66 3.58
CA ARG A 66 -16.42 -7.79 4.11
C ARG A 66 -15.51 -8.89 4.66
N ASP A 67 -14.43 -9.20 3.97
CA ASP A 67 -13.47 -10.21 4.42
C ASP A 67 -12.76 -9.76 5.70
N VAL A 68 -12.37 -8.48 5.80
CA VAL A 68 -11.79 -7.91 7.01
C VAL A 68 -12.78 -7.97 8.17
N GLN A 69 -14.06 -7.60 7.95
CA GLN A 69 -15.10 -7.70 8.96
C GLN A 69 -15.32 -9.13 9.43
N ARG A 70 -15.23 -10.10 8.54
CA ARG A 70 -15.47 -11.51 8.84
C ARG A 70 -14.32 -12.17 9.59
N PHE A 71 -13.10 -11.87 9.20
CA PHE A 71 -11.91 -12.62 9.65
C PHE A 71 -11.01 -11.84 10.60
N PHE A 72 -11.03 -10.49 10.54
CA PHE A 72 -10.10 -9.61 11.26
C PHE A 72 -10.79 -8.49 12.04
N ALA A 73 -12.12 -8.63 12.32
CA ALA A 73 -12.87 -7.61 13.06
C ALA A 73 -12.32 -7.34 14.48
N TYR A 74 -11.70 -8.33 15.10
CA TYR A 74 -11.07 -8.19 16.40
C TYR A 74 -9.78 -7.36 16.36
N LEU A 75 -9.05 -7.35 15.23
CA LEU A 75 -7.89 -6.49 15.02
C LEU A 75 -8.32 -5.07 14.61
N PHE A 76 -9.38 -4.96 13.83
CA PHE A 76 -9.88 -3.69 13.28
C PHE A 76 -11.38 -3.48 13.61
N PRO A 77 -11.74 -3.29 14.88
CA PRO A 77 -13.15 -3.19 15.26
C PRO A 77 -13.88 -2.01 14.60
N GLY A 78 -13.12 -0.96 14.24
CA GLY A 78 -13.64 0.21 13.54
C GLY A 78 -14.14 -0.04 12.12
N VAL A 79 -13.84 -1.20 11.52
CA VAL A 79 -14.31 -1.57 10.18
C VAL A 79 -15.79 -1.95 10.18
N ALA A 80 -16.36 -2.35 11.34
CA ALA A 80 -17.76 -2.69 11.43
C ALA A 80 -18.65 -1.50 11.01
N GLY A 81 -19.47 -1.71 9.95
CA GLY A 81 -20.33 -0.67 9.39
C GLY A 81 -19.63 0.42 8.58
N LEU A 82 -18.33 0.26 8.27
CA LEU A 82 -17.62 1.19 7.40
C LEU A 82 -18.11 1.04 5.95
N HIS A 83 -18.62 2.13 5.39
CA HIS A 83 -19.03 2.13 3.99
C HIS A 83 -17.80 2.22 3.05
N PRO A 84 -17.74 1.45 1.94
CA PRO A 84 -16.59 1.45 1.02
C PRO A 84 -16.22 2.84 0.52
N SER A 85 -17.19 3.70 0.20
CA SER A 85 -16.90 5.07 -0.26
C SER A 85 -16.24 5.94 0.83
N SER A 86 -16.51 5.67 2.10
CA SER A 86 -15.85 6.35 3.22
C SER A 86 -14.42 5.89 3.38
N PHE A 87 -14.17 4.58 3.22
CA PHE A 87 -12.83 4.01 3.19
C PHE A 87 -12.03 4.60 2.03
N HIS A 88 -12.54 4.54 0.79
CA HIS A 88 -11.91 5.09 -0.40
C HIS A 88 -11.53 6.58 -0.24
N ARG A 89 -12.47 7.41 0.25
CA ARG A 89 -12.22 8.84 0.48
C ARG A 89 -11.11 9.06 1.50
N ARG A 90 -11.03 8.26 2.55
CA ARG A 90 -9.95 8.34 3.54
C ARG A 90 -8.62 7.93 2.95
N VAL A 91 -8.55 6.81 2.22
CA VAL A 91 -7.33 6.37 1.52
C VAL A 91 -6.82 7.47 0.59
N ARG A 92 -7.70 8.10 -0.20
CA ARG A 92 -7.31 9.23 -1.06
C ARG A 92 -6.72 10.42 -0.30
N ARG A 93 -7.27 10.74 0.86
CA ARG A 93 -6.74 11.84 1.71
C ARG A 93 -5.38 11.50 2.30
N LEU A 94 -5.15 10.23 2.62
CA LEU A 94 -3.92 9.75 3.24
C LEU A 94 -2.82 9.43 2.23
N ARG A 95 -3.12 9.43 0.92
CA ARG A 95 -2.14 9.07 -0.12
C ARG A 95 -0.84 9.87 -0.06
N ARG A 96 -0.87 11.11 0.45
CA ARG A 96 0.31 11.95 0.61
C ARG A 96 1.36 11.36 1.57
N PHE A 97 0.93 10.49 2.48
CA PHE A 97 1.80 9.80 3.42
C PHE A 97 2.36 8.49 2.86
N LEU A 98 1.76 7.92 1.79
CA LEU A 98 2.14 6.61 1.29
C LEU A 98 3.58 6.56 0.78
N GLU A 99 4.03 7.58 0.06
CA GLU A 99 5.40 7.60 -0.45
C GLU A 99 6.45 7.84 0.66
N PRO A 100 6.28 8.79 1.59
CA PRO A 100 7.14 8.86 2.76
C PRO A 100 7.17 7.57 3.59
N LEU A 101 6.00 6.98 3.88
CA LEU A 101 5.90 5.70 4.58
C LEU A 101 6.64 4.58 3.85
N ARG A 102 6.46 4.47 2.54
CA ARG A 102 7.16 3.48 1.73
C ARG A 102 8.67 3.63 1.86
N ARG A 103 9.18 4.86 1.81
CA ARG A 103 10.63 5.12 1.91
C ARG A 103 11.16 4.68 3.26
N GLU A 104 10.50 5.06 4.35
CA GLU A 104 10.91 4.69 5.71
C GLU A 104 10.86 3.17 5.90
N ILE A 105 9.74 2.53 5.53
CA ILE A 105 9.60 1.07 5.64
C ILE A 105 10.66 0.35 4.79
N VAL A 106 10.92 0.79 3.56
CA VAL A 106 11.94 0.18 2.72
C VAL A 106 13.34 0.39 3.30
N SER A 107 13.64 1.59 3.81
CA SER A 107 14.92 1.89 4.45
C SER A 107 15.16 1.00 5.67
N GLU A 108 14.13 0.76 6.48
CA GLU A 108 14.21 -0.10 7.65
C GLU A 108 14.35 -1.58 7.30
N LEU A 109 13.59 -2.06 6.30
CA LEU A 109 13.57 -3.48 5.94
C LEU A 109 14.74 -3.91 5.06
N VAL A 110 15.23 -3.03 4.19
CA VAL A 110 16.23 -3.39 3.16
C VAL A 110 17.63 -2.93 3.57
N GLY A 111 17.75 -1.86 4.37
CA GLY A 111 19.02 -1.27 4.72
C GLY A 111 19.75 -0.72 3.47
N ASP A 112 21.05 -0.99 3.36
CA ASP A 112 21.89 -0.62 2.21
C ASP A 112 22.08 -1.85 1.30
N PRO A 113 21.32 -1.98 0.22
CA PRO A 113 21.34 -3.16 -0.64
C PRO A 113 22.60 -3.18 -1.50
N GLU A 114 23.34 -4.29 -1.50
CA GLU A 114 24.52 -4.48 -2.35
C GLU A 114 24.15 -4.54 -3.85
N THR A 115 22.94 -4.97 -4.16
CA THR A 115 22.48 -5.15 -5.53
C THR A 115 21.12 -4.51 -5.75
N LEU A 116 21.05 -3.65 -6.75
CA LEU A 116 19.82 -3.03 -7.22
C LEU A 116 19.48 -3.54 -8.62
N LEU A 117 18.24 -3.95 -8.79
CA LEU A 117 17.66 -4.29 -10.09
C LEU A 117 16.83 -3.11 -10.57
N ILE A 118 17.09 -2.67 -11.79
CA ILE A 118 16.27 -1.64 -12.44
C ILE A 118 15.55 -2.24 -13.64
N ASP A 119 14.27 -2.02 -13.71
CA ASP A 119 13.46 -2.40 -14.86
C ASP A 119 12.51 -1.27 -15.22
N SER A 120 12.02 -1.30 -16.45
CA SER A 120 11.09 -0.29 -16.91
C SER A 120 10.00 -0.89 -17.79
N THR A 121 8.78 -0.44 -17.59
CA THR A 121 7.63 -0.86 -18.38
C THR A 121 6.80 0.33 -18.84
N LEU A 122 6.04 0.15 -19.92
CA LEU A 122 5.10 1.14 -20.40
C LEU A 122 3.75 0.96 -19.75
N LEU A 123 3.22 2.05 -19.18
CA LEU A 123 1.86 2.11 -18.68
C LEU A 123 0.99 2.93 -19.65
N SER A 124 0.06 2.27 -20.30
CA SER A 124 -0.96 2.94 -21.11
C SER A 124 -1.94 3.68 -20.19
N VAL A 125 -2.11 4.97 -20.40
CA VAL A 125 -3.05 5.80 -19.63
C VAL A 125 -4.34 6.09 -20.40
N SER A 126 -4.34 5.89 -21.71
CA SER A 126 -5.51 6.11 -22.56
C SER A 126 -5.47 5.22 -23.79
N HIS A 127 -6.66 4.84 -24.26
CA HIS A 127 -6.79 4.16 -25.54
C HIS A 127 -6.41 5.12 -26.68
N PRO A 128 -5.67 4.69 -27.72
CA PRO A 128 -5.20 5.57 -28.80
C PRO A 128 -6.30 6.42 -29.45
N ARG A 129 -7.53 5.93 -29.52
CA ARG A 129 -8.68 6.66 -30.07
C ARG A 129 -9.19 7.82 -29.18
N GLN A 130 -8.82 7.82 -27.90
CA GLN A 130 -9.25 8.82 -26.92
C GLN A 130 -8.20 9.93 -26.69
N VAL A 131 -6.99 9.73 -27.19
CA VAL A 131 -5.89 10.70 -27.04
C VAL A 131 -6.22 12.10 -27.55
N PRO A 132 -6.91 12.30 -28.71
CA PRO A 132 -7.23 13.63 -29.20
C PRO A 132 -8.09 14.46 -28.24
N GLN A 133 -8.81 13.83 -27.32
CA GLN A 133 -9.66 14.47 -26.33
C GLN A 133 -8.91 14.89 -25.05
N GLY A 134 -7.59 14.60 -25.02
CA GLY A 134 -6.75 14.81 -23.84
C GLY A 134 -6.89 13.66 -22.82
N SER A 135 -5.76 13.13 -22.34
CA SER A 135 -5.77 12.04 -21.34
C SER A 135 -6.05 12.54 -19.92
N GLY A 136 -5.91 13.84 -19.69
CA GLY A 136 -5.97 14.43 -18.33
C GLY A 136 -4.85 13.93 -17.39
N PHE A 137 -3.83 13.24 -17.91
CA PHE A 137 -2.72 12.71 -17.15
C PHE A 137 -1.45 13.49 -17.51
N ASP A 138 -0.95 14.29 -16.55
CA ASP A 138 0.27 15.06 -16.73
C ASP A 138 1.48 14.17 -16.97
N GLY A 139 2.29 14.51 -17.98
CA GLY A 139 3.47 13.78 -18.36
C GLY A 139 3.22 12.58 -19.29
N ALA A 140 1.97 12.28 -19.64
CA ALA A 140 1.68 11.27 -20.65
C ALA A 140 2.06 11.75 -22.05
N ALA A 141 2.74 10.89 -22.80
CA ALA A 141 3.15 11.15 -24.18
C ALA A 141 3.05 9.87 -25.03
N TRP A 142 3.21 10.02 -26.33
CA TRP A 142 3.42 8.87 -27.19
C TRP A 142 4.82 8.30 -26.97
N VAL A 143 4.88 7.08 -26.47
CA VAL A 143 6.12 6.35 -26.23
C VAL A 143 6.17 5.13 -27.14
N ARG A 144 7.27 4.97 -27.86
CA ARG A 144 7.52 3.83 -28.72
C ARG A 144 8.38 2.79 -28.01
N TRP A 145 7.96 1.54 -28.10
CA TRP A 145 8.70 0.39 -27.57
C TRP A 145 8.71 -0.72 -28.63
N GLY A 146 9.83 -0.89 -29.30
CA GLY A 146 9.93 -1.81 -30.44
C GLY A 146 8.94 -1.44 -31.54
N SER A 147 8.04 -2.38 -31.88
CA SER A 147 6.97 -2.20 -32.87
C SER A 147 5.68 -1.56 -32.31
N PHE A 148 5.61 -1.32 -31.00
CA PHE A 148 4.43 -0.76 -30.35
C PHE A 148 4.57 0.72 -30.07
N SER A 149 3.47 1.46 -30.24
CA SER A 149 3.33 2.84 -29.76
C SER A 149 2.18 2.91 -28.79
N VAL A 150 2.44 3.46 -27.61
CA VAL A 150 1.47 3.57 -26.51
C VAL A 150 1.41 5.04 -26.09
N TYR A 151 0.21 5.55 -25.89
CA TYR A 151 0.06 6.83 -25.22
C TYR A 151 0.03 6.59 -23.70
N GLY A 152 1.07 7.04 -23.03
CA GLY A 152 1.23 6.72 -21.61
C GLY A 152 2.50 7.28 -21.00
N VAL A 153 2.93 6.64 -19.94
CA VAL A 153 4.15 6.98 -19.21
C VAL A 153 5.07 5.77 -19.14
N LYS A 154 6.36 6.02 -19.06
CA LYS A 154 7.35 4.98 -18.78
C LYS A 154 7.56 4.91 -17.27
N LEU A 155 7.21 3.76 -16.69
CA LEU A 155 7.47 3.46 -15.28
C LEU A 155 8.86 2.83 -15.16
N HIS A 156 9.71 3.41 -14.32
CA HIS A 156 10.97 2.80 -13.91
C HIS A 156 10.79 2.24 -12.50
N LEU A 157 11.12 0.98 -12.32
CA LEU A 157 11.09 0.29 -11.03
C LEU A 157 12.52 0.01 -10.61
N LEU A 158 12.83 0.37 -9.37
CA LEU A 158 14.07 0.02 -8.71
C LEU A 158 13.73 -0.94 -7.57
N CYS A 159 14.28 -2.14 -7.64
CA CYS A 159 14.08 -3.18 -6.64
C CYS A 159 15.41 -3.54 -6.02
N ALA A 160 15.43 -3.65 -4.69
CA ALA A 160 16.55 -4.23 -3.96
C ALA A 160 16.44 -5.76 -3.96
N SER A 161 17.56 -6.45 -4.15
CA SER A 161 17.60 -7.90 -3.97
C SER A 161 17.58 -8.21 -2.47
N ALA A 162 16.54 -8.90 -2.01
CA ALA A 162 16.40 -9.35 -0.62
C ALA A 162 17.16 -10.66 -0.31
N LEU A 163 18.18 -11.01 -1.11
CA LEU A 163 18.89 -12.28 -0.98
C LEU A 163 19.67 -12.46 0.33
N HIS A 164 19.73 -11.45 1.20
CA HIS A 164 20.37 -11.53 2.52
C HIS A 164 19.57 -10.81 3.61
N TYR A 165 18.27 -11.05 3.74
CA TYR A 165 17.60 -10.72 4.98
C TYR A 165 18.07 -11.70 6.07
N GLN A 166 19.14 -11.38 6.75
CA GLN A 166 19.42 -11.91 8.08
C GLN A 166 18.67 -11.01 9.07
N PRO A 167 17.65 -11.51 9.78
CA PRO A 167 17.09 -10.75 10.88
C PRO A 167 18.22 -10.49 11.87
N SER A 168 18.60 -9.22 11.99
CA SER A 168 19.55 -8.79 12.99
C SER A 168 19.02 -9.21 14.36
N SER A 169 19.77 -10.08 15.04
CA SER A 169 19.53 -10.61 16.38
C SER A 169 19.70 -9.55 17.47
N HIS A 170 19.08 -8.37 17.29
CA HIS A 170 19.05 -7.31 18.30
C HIS A 170 17.61 -7.08 18.78
N LEU A 171 17.03 -8.14 19.36
CA LEU A 171 15.90 -8.05 20.28
C LEU A 171 16.18 -9.00 21.43
N LEU A 172 16.94 -8.53 22.39
CA LEU A 172 16.90 -8.95 23.78
C LEU A 172 16.61 -7.70 24.62
#